data_62a153fbdebfa5cd31146ef006806701
#
_entry.id   62a153fbdebfa5cd31146ef006806701
#
_cell.length_a   1.000
_cell.length_b   1.000
_cell.length_c   1.000
_cell.angle_alpha   90.00
_cell.angle_beta   90.00
_cell.angle_gamma   90.00
#
_symmetry.space_group_name_H-M   'P 1'
#
loop_
_entity.id
_entity.type
_entity.pdbx_description
1 polymer ?
#
loop_
_entity_poly.entity_id
_entity_poly.type
_entity_poly.pdbx_seq_one_letter_code
_entity_poly.pdbx_strand_id
1 'polypeptide(L)'
;MNGPTGLRRFVTEPPAPAGSASAPAAPLGQQGPGPVTEEPTGGSGGSPPRTSTGRRPSGGSRGVAPPGQQEKCEFCATGIAAEHGHVADLEQSSLMCACRACYLLFCHGQAARGRYRSVPDRYLADPARPMTAAEWDMLQIPVGLAFFLRSSAGQVTGFYPSPAGATECRLDLAAWDRLAADHPLLAAMAPDVEAALICRTEGRVEHFLVPIDTCYELAGRMRLYWRGFDGGEQARQSIAEFLDRVRSLAREY
;
A
#
# COMPACT_ATOMS: atom_id res chain seq x y z
N MET A 1 8.09 -17.53 0.99
CA MET A 1 8.02 -16.72 -0.24
C MET A 1 7.26 -15.45 0.13
N ASN A 2 7.99 -14.36 0.40
CA ASN A 2 7.42 -13.13 0.93
C ASN A 2 7.06 -12.21 -0.24
N GLY A 3 5.78 -11.92 -0.40
CA GLY A 3 5.29 -10.93 -1.36
C GLY A 3 5.72 -9.50 -0.97
N PRO A 4 5.56 -8.52 -1.85
CA PRO A 4 6.09 -7.17 -1.69
C PRO A 4 5.54 -6.50 -0.43
N THR A 5 6.42 -6.18 0.50
CA THR A 5 6.09 -5.77 1.88
C THR A 5 5.76 -4.27 2.01
N GLY A 6 5.92 -3.46 0.96
CA GLY A 6 5.86 -2.00 1.04
C GLY A 6 4.47 -1.43 1.20
N LEU A 7 3.53 -1.90 0.41
CA LEU A 7 2.13 -1.51 0.55
C LEU A 7 1.45 -2.13 1.77
N ARG A 8 2.02 -3.19 2.37
CA ARG A 8 1.51 -3.79 3.60
C ARG A 8 1.45 -2.82 4.78
N ARG A 9 2.21 -1.74 4.77
CA ARG A 9 2.05 -0.65 5.76
C ARG A 9 0.72 0.09 5.64
N PHE A 10 0.05 -0.01 4.50
CA PHE A 10 -1.19 0.69 4.19
C PHE A 10 -2.38 -0.25 3.96
N VAL A 11 -2.14 -1.56 3.92
CA VAL A 11 -3.15 -2.59 3.74
C VAL A 11 -3.38 -3.30 5.07
N THR A 12 -4.60 -3.26 5.57
CA THR A 12 -5.04 -4.13 6.66
C THR A 12 -5.65 -5.38 6.01
N GLU A 13 -5.10 -6.53 6.31
CA GLU A 13 -5.66 -7.82 5.89
C GLU A 13 -7.10 -7.93 6.44
N PRO A 14 -8.08 -8.27 5.62
CA PRO A 14 -9.44 -8.48 6.11
C PRO A 14 -9.42 -9.64 7.12
N PRO A 15 -10.21 -9.59 8.22
CA PRO A 15 -10.31 -10.70 9.14
C PRO A 15 -10.80 -11.95 8.40
N ALA A 16 -10.14 -13.08 8.64
CA ALA A 16 -10.52 -14.35 8.07
C ALA A 16 -12.00 -14.64 8.39
N PRO A 17 -12.79 -15.18 7.45
CA PRO A 17 -14.18 -15.52 7.71
C PRO A 17 -14.22 -16.53 8.86
N ALA A 18 -15.01 -16.21 9.90
CA ALA A 18 -15.24 -17.09 11.03
C ALA A 18 -15.75 -18.44 10.51
N GLY A 19 -14.93 -19.46 10.69
CA GLY A 19 -15.31 -20.83 10.36
C GLY A 19 -16.53 -21.22 11.16
N SER A 20 -17.54 -21.70 10.48
CA SER A 20 -18.72 -22.35 11.07
C SER A 20 -18.25 -23.60 11.82
N ALA A 21 -18.17 -23.49 13.14
CA ALA A 21 -17.95 -24.63 14.02
C ALA A 21 -19.25 -25.43 14.12
N SER A 22 -19.30 -26.58 13.45
CA SER A 22 -20.25 -27.64 13.74
C SER A 22 -19.90 -28.24 15.10
N ALA A 23 -20.84 -28.21 16.02
CA ALA A 23 -20.77 -28.88 17.31
C ALA A 23 -20.87 -30.41 17.13
N PRO A 24 -20.11 -31.22 17.86
CA PRO A 24 -20.48 -32.57 18.18
C PRO A 24 -20.91 -32.70 19.64
N ALA A 25 -21.89 -33.58 19.83
CA ALA A 25 -22.59 -33.95 21.05
C ALA A 25 -21.66 -34.49 22.13
N ALA A 26 -22.08 -34.26 23.38
CA ALA A 26 -21.56 -34.86 24.62
C ALA A 26 -21.82 -36.35 24.72
N PRO A 27 -21.07 -37.08 25.55
CA PRO A 27 -21.66 -37.91 26.56
C PRO A 27 -21.09 -37.75 27.98
N LEU A 28 -21.96 -38.02 28.89
CA LEU A 28 -22.02 -38.13 30.33
C LEU A 28 -20.87 -38.89 31.01
N GLY A 29 -20.45 -38.46 32.24
CA GLY A 29 -20.16 -39.42 33.26
C GLY A 29 -19.03 -39.11 34.25
N GLN A 30 -19.42 -38.70 35.47
CA GLN A 30 -18.96 -39.17 36.81
C GLN A 30 -17.69 -38.54 37.49
N GLN A 31 -18.01 -37.75 38.51
CA GLN A 31 -17.73 -37.84 39.96
C GLN A 31 -16.30 -37.81 40.49
N GLY A 32 -16.07 -36.84 41.31
CA GLY A 32 -15.17 -36.30 42.28
C GLY A 32 -14.42 -37.29 43.25
N PRO A 33 -13.79 -36.90 44.36
CA PRO A 33 -13.83 -35.62 45.10
C PRO A 33 -12.44 -35.06 45.48
N GLY A 34 -12.42 -33.83 46.03
CA GLY A 34 -11.28 -33.10 46.61
C GLY A 34 -10.79 -33.63 47.96
N PRO A 35 -10.24 -32.82 48.89
CA PRO A 35 -9.38 -31.63 48.81
C PRO A 35 -8.04 -31.89 49.57
N VAL A 36 -7.11 -30.91 49.67
CA VAL A 36 -6.45 -30.45 50.92
C VAL A 36 -5.38 -29.34 50.67
N THR A 37 -5.51 -28.35 51.45
CA THR A 37 -4.65 -27.29 51.99
C THR A 37 -3.16 -27.61 52.15
N GLU A 38 -2.29 -26.57 51.91
CA GLU A 38 -1.44 -25.94 52.93
C GLU A 38 -0.44 -24.94 52.31
N GLU A 39 -0.50 -23.73 52.81
CA GLU A 39 0.64 -22.81 52.94
C GLU A 39 1.34 -23.13 54.26
N PRO A 40 2.54 -22.66 54.62
CA PRO A 40 3.07 -21.32 54.44
C PRO A 40 4.63 -21.15 54.38
N THR A 41 5.00 -19.89 54.24
CA THR A 41 6.16 -19.14 54.82
C THR A 41 7.55 -19.27 54.22
N GLY A 42 8.06 -18.10 53.80
CA GLY A 42 9.20 -17.48 54.47
C GLY A 42 10.42 -17.15 53.63
N GLY A 43 10.76 -15.88 53.48
CA GLY A 43 12.16 -15.48 53.65
C GLY A 43 12.90 -14.83 52.49
N SER A 44 12.95 -13.49 52.55
CA SER A 44 14.12 -12.61 52.40
C SER A 44 15.00 -12.60 51.12
N GLY A 45 15.01 -11.44 50.49
CA GLY A 45 16.27 -10.71 50.29
C GLY A 45 17.06 -11.01 49.01
N GLY A 46 16.94 -10.15 47.99
CA GLY A 46 17.92 -10.15 46.91
C GLY A 46 17.59 -9.07 45.87
N SER A 47 18.32 -7.95 45.90
CA SER A 47 18.25 -6.91 44.92
C SER A 47 18.52 -7.43 43.50
N PRO A 48 17.77 -6.93 42.46
CA PRO A 48 18.01 -7.36 41.10
C PRO A 48 19.21 -6.61 40.47
N PRO A 49 19.95 -7.31 39.58
CA PRO A 49 21.02 -6.70 38.82
C PRO A 49 20.42 -5.82 37.72
N ARG A 50 21.05 -4.68 37.50
CA ARG A 50 20.75 -3.73 36.42
C ARG A 50 20.85 -4.43 35.06
N THR A 51 19.75 -4.64 34.39
CA THR A 51 19.72 -5.05 32.99
C THR A 51 19.83 -3.81 32.08
N SER A 52 20.85 -3.90 31.23
CA SER A 52 21.16 -3.05 30.13
C SER A 52 19.91 -2.75 29.28
N THR A 53 19.67 -1.46 29.04
CA THR A 53 18.68 -0.94 28.12
C THR A 53 18.87 -1.48 26.72
N GLY A 54 18.09 -2.47 26.36
CA GLY A 54 17.88 -2.88 24.98
C GLY A 54 17.21 -1.75 24.23
N ARG A 55 17.92 -1.18 23.30
CA ARG A 55 17.44 -0.18 22.34
C ARG A 55 16.32 -0.83 21.51
N ARG A 56 15.08 -0.51 21.81
CA ARG A 56 13.94 -0.84 20.94
C ARG A 56 14.17 -0.19 19.59
N PRO A 57 14.02 -0.89 18.47
CA PRO A 57 13.89 -0.22 17.17
C PRO A 57 12.58 0.53 17.20
N SER A 58 12.65 1.85 17.23
CA SER A 58 11.53 2.75 17.05
C SER A 58 11.01 2.59 15.62
N GLY A 59 9.96 1.80 15.45
CA GLY A 59 9.13 1.79 14.26
C GLY A 59 8.42 3.13 14.17
N GLY A 60 9.04 4.12 13.55
CA GLY A 60 8.46 5.43 13.32
C GLY A 60 7.28 5.31 12.36
N SER A 61 6.07 5.42 12.88
CA SER A 61 4.93 5.84 12.09
C SER A 61 5.21 7.27 11.63
N ARG A 62 5.50 7.45 10.34
CA ARG A 62 5.64 8.79 9.76
C ARG A 62 4.27 9.43 9.68
N GLY A 63 3.89 10.16 10.74
CA GLY A 63 2.82 11.14 10.71
C GLY A 63 3.24 12.30 9.81
N VAL A 64 2.27 12.95 9.18
CA VAL A 64 2.42 14.25 8.54
C VAL A 64 3.22 15.15 9.48
N ALA A 65 4.32 15.72 8.97
CA ALA A 65 5.16 16.61 9.77
C ALA A 65 4.30 17.76 10.36
N PRO A 66 4.52 18.14 11.61
CA PRO A 66 3.78 19.25 12.19
C PRO A 66 4.04 20.54 11.38
N PRO A 67 3.04 21.45 11.24
CA PRO A 67 3.18 22.68 10.49
C PRO A 67 4.36 23.49 11.04
N GLY A 68 5.37 23.73 10.19
CA GLY A 68 6.59 24.48 10.52
C GLY A 68 7.91 23.70 10.46
N GLN A 69 7.91 22.38 10.30
CA GLN A 69 9.15 21.63 10.04
C GLN A 69 9.33 21.44 8.54
N GLN A 70 10.38 22.03 7.99
CA GLN A 70 10.79 21.77 6.62
C GLN A 70 11.18 20.31 6.49
N GLU A 71 10.60 19.61 5.51
CA GLU A 71 10.98 18.25 5.18
C GLU A 71 12.44 18.16 4.75
N LYS A 72 13.07 17.03 4.98
CA LYS A 72 14.48 16.81 4.70
C LYS A 72 14.66 15.58 3.81
N CYS A 73 15.62 15.70 2.89
CA CYS A 73 16.07 14.56 2.11
C CYS A 73 16.57 13.44 3.01
N GLU A 74 16.05 12.23 2.85
CA GLU A 74 16.39 11.09 3.70
C GLU A 74 17.79 10.52 3.42
N PHE A 75 18.43 10.94 2.32
CA PHE A 75 19.80 10.54 1.97
C PHE A 75 20.87 11.51 2.49
N CYS A 76 20.62 12.83 2.41
CA CYS A 76 21.66 13.83 2.74
C CYS A 76 21.21 14.87 3.78
N ALA A 77 20.00 14.76 4.31
CA ALA A 77 19.42 15.66 5.32
C ALA A 77 19.25 17.13 4.89
N THR A 78 19.50 17.48 3.63
CA THR A 78 19.21 18.83 3.10
C THR A 78 17.70 19.08 3.14
N GLY A 79 17.28 20.30 3.48
CA GLY A 79 15.88 20.73 3.41
C GLY A 79 15.36 20.62 1.98
N ILE A 80 14.12 20.15 1.82
CA ILE A 80 13.44 19.97 0.54
C ILE A 80 12.14 20.76 0.51
N ALA A 81 11.68 21.15 -0.68
CA ALA A 81 10.39 21.79 -0.86
C ALA A 81 9.24 20.80 -0.64
N ALA A 82 8.01 21.28 -0.51
CA ALA A 82 6.83 20.44 -0.41
C ALA A 82 6.68 19.53 -1.64
N GLU A 83 6.97 20.05 -2.83
CA GLU A 83 7.08 19.27 -4.05
C GLU A 83 8.53 18.84 -4.25
N HIS A 84 8.79 17.55 -4.15
CA HIS A 84 10.12 16.95 -4.27
C HIS A 84 10.05 15.56 -4.87
N GLY A 85 11.19 15.03 -5.30
CA GLY A 85 11.27 13.69 -5.88
C GLY A 85 11.27 12.60 -4.81
N HIS A 86 10.79 11.42 -5.18
CA HIS A 86 10.84 10.23 -4.35
C HIS A 86 11.77 9.17 -4.94
N VAL A 87 12.32 8.35 -4.05
CA VAL A 87 13.15 7.19 -4.39
C VAL A 87 12.55 5.97 -3.69
N ALA A 88 12.29 4.92 -4.44
CA ALA A 88 11.84 3.64 -3.90
C ALA A 88 13.03 2.85 -3.35
N ASP A 89 12.93 2.39 -2.10
CA ASP A 89 13.79 1.35 -1.53
C ASP A 89 13.13 -0.02 -1.79
N LEU A 90 13.67 -0.76 -2.73
CA LEU A 90 13.09 -2.04 -3.19
C LEU A 90 13.23 -3.17 -2.16
N GLU A 91 14.23 -3.10 -1.28
CA GLU A 91 14.40 -4.08 -0.21
C GLU A 91 13.40 -3.85 0.93
N GLN A 92 13.15 -2.59 1.27
CA GLN A 92 12.21 -2.23 2.35
C GLN A 92 10.80 -1.98 1.83
N SER A 93 10.62 -1.95 0.51
CA SER A 93 9.37 -1.59 -0.16
C SER A 93 8.79 -0.29 0.42
N SER A 94 9.59 0.76 0.45
CA SER A 94 9.23 2.07 1.02
C SER A 94 9.65 3.21 0.08
N LEU A 95 8.94 4.33 0.18
CA LEU A 95 9.29 5.56 -0.51
C LEU A 95 10.12 6.45 0.43
N MET A 96 11.14 7.08 -0.12
CA MET A 96 12.03 8.00 0.56
C MET A 96 11.98 9.36 -0.12
N CYS A 97 11.85 10.42 0.68
CA CYS A 97 11.91 11.79 0.19
C CYS A 97 13.34 12.15 -0.22
N ALA A 98 13.54 12.68 -1.42
CA ALA A 98 14.85 12.96 -1.95
C ALA A 98 14.97 14.38 -2.50
N CYS A 99 16.09 15.05 -2.22
CA CYS A 99 16.45 16.28 -2.93
C CYS A 99 16.81 15.96 -4.39
N ARG A 100 16.76 16.96 -5.25
CA ARG A 100 17.04 16.79 -6.69
C ARG A 100 18.36 16.07 -6.96
N ALA A 101 19.43 16.38 -6.22
CA ALA A 101 20.73 15.74 -6.41
C ALA A 101 20.70 14.26 -6.07
N CYS A 102 20.13 13.89 -4.91
CA CYS A 102 20.00 12.49 -4.51
C CYS A 102 19.05 11.71 -5.42
N TYR A 103 17.93 12.32 -5.85
CA TYR A 103 17.02 11.73 -6.83
C TYR A 103 17.76 11.31 -8.12
N LEU A 104 18.59 12.21 -8.68
CA LEU A 104 19.32 11.95 -9.93
C LEU A 104 20.33 10.81 -9.81
N LEU A 105 20.87 10.53 -8.61
CA LEU A 105 21.77 9.40 -8.40
C LEU A 105 21.10 8.04 -8.67
N PHE A 106 19.79 7.96 -8.50
CA PHE A 106 19.03 6.71 -8.61
C PHE A 106 18.17 6.62 -9.87
N CYS A 107 18.31 7.55 -10.81
CA CYS A 107 17.64 7.47 -12.12
C CYS A 107 18.17 6.31 -12.98
N HIS A 108 19.37 5.84 -12.72
CA HIS A 108 19.96 4.70 -13.42
C HIS A 108 19.81 3.45 -12.55
N GLY A 109 19.12 2.44 -13.05
CA GLY A 109 18.67 1.26 -12.29
C GLY A 109 19.76 0.38 -11.67
N GLN A 110 21.06 0.73 -11.82
CA GLN A 110 22.19 0.00 -11.21
C GLN A 110 22.78 0.71 -9.98
N ALA A 111 22.30 1.91 -9.64
CA ALA A 111 22.77 2.63 -8.47
C ALA A 111 22.47 1.82 -7.19
N ALA A 112 23.44 1.80 -6.26
CA ALA A 112 23.35 1.04 -5.00
C ALA A 112 22.98 -0.46 -5.22
N ARG A 113 23.52 -1.09 -6.25
CA ARG A 113 23.25 -2.48 -6.65
C ARG A 113 21.77 -2.74 -6.96
N GLY A 114 21.06 -1.73 -7.47
CA GLY A 114 19.64 -1.85 -7.83
C GLY A 114 18.67 -1.77 -6.65
N ARG A 115 19.15 -1.51 -5.43
CA ARG A 115 18.27 -1.37 -4.25
C ARG A 115 17.37 -0.13 -4.35
N TYR A 116 17.92 0.97 -4.86
CA TYR A 116 17.19 2.23 -4.94
C TYR A 116 16.85 2.58 -6.39
N ARG A 117 15.63 3.07 -6.60
CA ARG A 117 15.16 3.52 -7.91
C ARG A 117 14.36 4.80 -7.77
N SER A 118 14.70 5.82 -8.56
CA SER A 118 13.90 7.06 -8.59
C SER A 118 12.51 6.80 -9.15
N VAL A 119 11.50 7.39 -8.52
CA VAL A 119 10.12 7.36 -9.00
C VAL A 119 10.00 8.35 -10.16
N PRO A 120 9.61 7.93 -11.37
CA PRO A 120 9.46 8.82 -12.51
C PRO A 120 8.37 9.86 -12.24
N ASP A 121 8.62 11.11 -12.66
CA ASP A 121 7.61 12.18 -12.63
C ASP A 121 6.90 12.23 -13.98
N ARG A 122 6.09 11.20 -14.28
CA ARG A 122 5.30 11.16 -15.51
C ARG A 122 3.93 10.58 -15.29
N TYR A 123 2.96 11.21 -15.93
CA TYR A 123 1.57 10.77 -15.99
C TYR A 123 1.23 10.57 -17.46
N LEU A 124 0.72 9.40 -17.82
CA LEU A 124 0.36 9.06 -19.20
C LEU A 124 -1.06 8.51 -19.25
N ALA A 125 -1.75 8.80 -20.35
CA ALA A 125 -3.04 8.22 -20.70
C ALA A 125 -3.03 7.76 -22.16
N ASP A 126 -3.81 6.74 -22.50
CA ASP A 126 -3.97 6.31 -23.90
C ASP A 126 -5.43 6.48 -24.33
N PRO A 127 -5.83 7.68 -24.77
CA PRO A 127 -7.18 7.93 -25.23
C PRO A 127 -7.50 7.25 -26.57
N ALA A 128 -6.47 6.85 -27.32
CA ALA A 128 -6.65 6.14 -28.60
C ALA A 128 -7.10 4.69 -28.41
N ARG A 129 -6.85 4.11 -27.22
CA ARG A 129 -7.25 2.75 -26.86
C ARG A 129 -8.02 2.74 -25.53
N PRO A 130 -9.27 3.24 -25.54
CA PRO A 130 -10.07 3.27 -24.33
C PRO A 130 -10.38 1.85 -23.87
N MET A 131 -10.25 1.63 -22.55
CA MET A 131 -10.62 0.35 -21.94
C MET A 131 -12.14 0.18 -21.94
N THR A 132 -12.60 -1.01 -22.27
CA THR A 132 -14.04 -1.34 -22.30
C THR A 132 -14.55 -1.72 -20.92
N ALA A 133 -15.89 -1.64 -20.74
CA ALA A 133 -16.52 -2.12 -19.51
C ALA A 133 -16.31 -3.63 -19.30
N ALA A 134 -16.27 -4.43 -20.37
CA ALA A 134 -16.05 -5.86 -20.31
C ALA A 134 -14.61 -6.20 -19.82
N GLU A 135 -13.63 -5.44 -20.26
CA GLU A 135 -12.23 -5.57 -19.78
C GLU A 135 -12.11 -5.22 -18.31
N TRP A 136 -12.80 -4.16 -17.85
CA TRP A 136 -12.87 -3.84 -16.43
C TRP A 136 -13.53 -4.96 -15.62
N ASP A 137 -14.66 -5.50 -16.09
CA ASP A 137 -15.40 -6.54 -15.40
C ASP A 137 -14.60 -7.84 -15.26
N MET A 138 -13.69 -8.12 -16.20
CA MET A 138 -12.75 -9.26 -16.10
C MET A 138 -11.78 -9.15 -14.92
N LEU A 139 -11.46 -7.94 -14.47
CA LEU A 139 -10.59 -7.72 -13.31
C LEU A 139 -11.28 -8.02 -11.97
N GLN A 140 -12.62 -8.16 -11.96
CA GLN A 140 -13.44 -8.46 -10.78
C GLN A 140 -13.21 -7.50 -9.61
N ILE A 141 -12.97 -6.23 -9.90
CA ILE A 141 -12.80 -5.18 -8.89
C ILE A 141 -14.18 -4.75 -8.37
N PRO A 142 -14.40 -4.77 -7.04
CA PRO A 142 -15.72 -4.53 -6.46
C PRO A 142 -16.14 -3.04 -6.44
N VAL A 143 -15.22 -2.14 -6.75
CA VAL A 143 -15.42 -0.68 -6.73
C VAL A 143 -14.96 -0.06 -8.05
N GLY A 144 -15.31 1.20 -8.31
CA GLY A 144 -15.01 1.88 -9.58
C GLY A 144 -13.59 2.44 -9.72
N LEU A 145 -12.64 2.07 -8.83
CA LEU A 145 -11.27 2.59 -8.84
C LEU A 145 -10.31 1.52 -8.33
N ALA A 146 -9.23 1.29 -9.05
CA ALA A 146 -8.16 0.39 -8.63
C ALA A 146 -6.81 0.87 -9.16
N PHE A 147 -5.73 0.44 -8.52
CA PHE A 147 -4.40 0.60 -9.05
C PHE A 147 -3.63 -0.71 -8.97
N PHE A 148 -2.74 -0.90 -9.93
CA PHE A 148 -1.99 -2.14 -10.11
C PHE A 148 -0.51 -1.83 -10.09
N LEU A 149 0.24 -2.62 -9.36
CA LEU A 149 1.68 -2.50 -9.23
C LEU A 149 2.33 -3.74 -9.82
N ARG A 150 3.39 -3.56 -10.58
CA ARG A 150 4.23 -4.63 -11.08
C ARG A 150 5.57 -4.60 -10.36
N SER A 151 5.98 -5.71 -9.78
CA SER A 151 7.30 -5.84 -9.18
C SER A 151 8.36 -6.20 -10.22
N SER A 152 9.63 -5.97 -9.90
CA SER A 152 10.77 -6.43 -10.72
C SER A 152 10.85 -7.95 -10.84
N ALA A 153 10.18 -8.70 -9.96
CA ALA A 153 10.00 -10.15 -10.08
C ALA A 153 8.87 -10.55 -11.07
N GLY A 154 8.22 -9.58 -11.72
CA GLY A 154 7.13 -9.81 -12.68
C GLY A 154 5.76 -10.08 -12.03
N GLN A 155 5.65 -9.98 -10.71
CA GLN A 155 4.37 -10.15 -10.03
C GLN A 155 3.53 -8.87 -10.16
N VAL A 156 2.24 -9.02 -10.45
CA VAL A 156 1.27 -7.92 -10.48
C VAL A 156 0.32 -8.06 -9.31
N THR A 157 0.13 -6.98 -8.59
CA THR A 157 -0.79 -6.90 -7.44
C THR A 157 -1.75 -5.75 -7.65
N GLY A 158 -3.05 -6.03 -7.53
CA GLY A 158 -4.11 -5.03 -7.61
C GLY A 158 -4.52 -4.53 -6.22
N PHE A 159 -4.90 -3.26 -6.15
CA PHE A 159 -5.41 -2.62 -4.94
C PHE A 159 -6.60 -1.76 -5.26
N TYR A 160 -7.54 -1.67 -4.34
CA TYR A 160 -8.67 -0.75 -4.45
C TYR A 160 -8.85 0.06 -3.15
N PRO A 161 -9.43 1.27 -3.22
CA PRO A 161 -9.69 2.10 -2.06
C PRO A 161 -10.67 1.42 -1.08
N SER A 162 -10.36 1.57 0.21
CA SER A 162 -11.17 1.01 1.29
C SER A 162 -11.07 1.89 2.56
N PRO A 163 -11.89 1.66 3.59
CA PRO A 163 -11.76 2.35 4.88
C PRO A 163 -10.36 2.22 5.52
N ALA A 164 -9.64 1.16 5.19
CA ALA A 164 -8.27 0.93 5.66
C ALA A 164 -7.20 1.68 4.83
N GLY A 165 -7.62 2.39 3.78
CA GLY A 165 -6.76 3.08 2.82
C GLY A 165 -6.74 2.36 1.48
N ALA A 166 -6.05 1.24 1.37
CA ALA A 166 -6.04 0.38 0.19
C ALA A 166 -6.13 -1.08 0.61
N THR A 167 -6.95 -1.85 -0.11
CA THR A 167 -7.11 -3.29 0.08
C THR A 167 -6.55 -4.01 -1.12
N GLU A 168 -5.72 -5.01 -0.88
CA GLU A 168 -5.23 -5.91 -1.92
C GLU A 168 -6.39 -6.76 -2.46
N CYS A 169 -6.49 -6.88 -3.78
CA CYS A 169 -7.45 -7.74 -4.43
C CYS A 169 -6.76 -8.96 -5.06
N ARG A 170 -7.51 -10.06 -5.12
CA ARG A 170 -7.08 -11.23 -5.88
C ARG A 170 -7.22 -10.89 -7.36
N LEU A 171 -6.10 -10.87 -8.06
CA LEU A 171 -6.06 -10.61 -9.48
C LEU A 171 -5.96 -11.94 -10.24
N ASP A 172 -6.80 -12.14 -11.24
CA ASP A 172 -6.58 -13.17 -12.25
C ASP A 172 -5.43 -12.72 -13.16
N LEU A 173 -4.27 -13.34 -12.99
CA LEU A 173 -3.08 -12.99 -13.76
C LEU A 173 -3.29 -13.20 -15.26
N ALA A 174 -4.07 -14.21 -15.67
CA ALA A 174 -4.35 -14.43 -17.08
C ALA A 174 -5.26 -13.33 -17.68
N ALA A 175 -6.18 -12.77 -16.87
CA ALA A 175 -6.96 -11.60 -17.27
C ALA A 175 -6.08 -10.35 -17.38
N TRP A 176 -5.16 -10.15 -16.43
CA TRP A 176 -4.20 -9.04 -16.50
C TRP A 176 -3.28 -9.14 -17.71
N ASP A 177 -2.71 -10.32 -17.99
CA ASP A 177 -1.79 -10.51 -19.13
C ASP A 177 -2.48 -10.21 -20.46
N ARG A 178 -3.75 -10.62 -20.62
CA ARG A 178 -4.55 -10.25 -21.80
C ARG A 178 -4.74 -8.75 -21.90
N LEU A 179 -5.14 -8.12 -20.79
CA LEU A 179 -5.35 -6.68 -20.75
C LEU A 179 -4.07 -5.91 -21.09
N ALA A 180 -2.93 -6.32 -20.54
CA ALA A 180 -1.64 -5.70 -20.82
C ALA A 180 -1.17 -5.93 -22.27
N ALA A 181 -1.59 -7.02 -22.92
CA ALA A 181 -1.31 -7.25 -24.33
C ALA A 181 -2.11 -6.31 -25.25
N ASP A 182 -3.36 -6.00 -24.88
CA ASP A 182 -4.25 -5.15 -25.67
C ASP A 182 -4.01 -3.64 -25.38
N HIS A 183 -3.44 -3.30 -24.22
CA HIS A 183 -3.16 -1.93 -23.78
C HIS A 183 -1.66 -1.68 -23.57
N PRO A 184 -0.92 -1.19 -24.57
CA PRO A 184 0.52 -0.97 -24.50
C PRO A 184 0.96 -0.03 -23.36
N LEU A 185 0.10 0.91 -22.95
CA LEU A 185 0.34 1.76 -21.79
C LEU A 185 0.58 0.93 -20.52
N LEU A 186 -0.20 -0.13 -20.30
CA LEU A 186 -0.04 -1.01 -19.14
C LEU A 186 1.27 -1.82 -19.22
N ALA A 187 1.65 -2.24 -20.42
CA ALA A 187 2.91 -2.94 -20.65
C ALA A 187 4.13 -2.04 -20.41
N ALA A 188 4.01 -0.72 -20.66
CA ALA A 188 5.07 0.27 -20.49
C ALA A 188 5.34 0.65 -19.02
N MET A 189 4.56 0.13 -18.07
CA MET A 189 4.70 0.39 -16.64
C MET A 189 6.08 -0.06 -16.13
N ALA A 190 6.88 0.89 -15.59
CA ALA A 190 8.14 0.58 -14.96
C ALA A 190 7.92 -0.16 -13.63
N PRO A 191 8.54 -1.34 -13.44
CA PRO A 191 8.37 -2.10 -12.21
C PRO A 191 8.80 -1.31 -10.98
N ASP A 192 8.11 -1.53 -9.86
CA ASP A 192 8.40 -1.02 -8.52
C ASP A 192 8.23 0.51 -8.32
N VAL A 193 8.13 1.31 -9.37
CA VAL A 193 8.11 2.77 -9.31
C VAL A 193 6.95 3.44 -10.03
N GLU A 194 6.20 2.69 -10.82
CA GLU A 194 4.98 3.15 -11.49
C GLU A 194 3.81 2.21 -11.22
N ALA A 195 2.62 2.74 -11.39
CA ALA A 195 1.36 2.03 -11.22
C ALA A 195 0.43 2.29 -12.41
N ALA A 196 -0.37 1.28 -12.76
CA ALA A 196 -1.53 1.47 -13.60
C ALA A 196 -2.71 1.85 -12.70
N LEU A 197 -3.22 3.06 -12.85
CA LEU A 197 -4.44 3.55 -12.20
C LEU A 197 -5.60 3.43 -13.18
N ILE A 198 -6.63 2.67 -12.81
CA ILE A 198 -7.81 2.45 -13.65
C ILE A 198 -9.04 2.91 -12.88
N CYS A 199 -9.87 3.73 -13.52
CA CYS A 199 -11.11 4.21 -12.91
C CYS A 199 -12.29 4.07 -13.88
N ARG A 200 -13.43 3.66 -13.32
CA ARG A 200 -14.71 3.55 -14.01
C ARG A 200 -15.68 4.60 -13.47
N THR A 201 -16.05 5.55 -14.30
CA THR A 201 -16.96 6.63 -13.94
C THR A 201 -18.03 6.74 -15.03
N GLU A 202 -19.30 6.70 -14.66
CA GLU A 202 -20.44 6.88 -15.57
C GLU A 202 -20.40 5.99 -16.83
N GLY A 203 -19.92 4.76 -16.68
CA GLY A 203 -19.82 3.78 -17.78
C GLY A 203 -18.59 3.93 -18.67
N ARG A 204 -17.72 4.92 -18.42
CA ARG A 204 -16.42 5.07 -19.07
C ARG A 204 -15.35 4.47 -18.19
N VAL A 205 -14.39 3.79 -18.79
CA VAL A 205 -13.21 3.28 -18.12
C VAL A 205 -12.00 4.05 -18.63
N GLU A 206 -11.32 4.73 -17.73
CA GLU A 206 -10.08 5.45 -17.99
C GLU A 206 -8.92 4.70 -17.34
N HIS A 207 -7.79 4.68 -18.00
CA HIS A 207 -6.59 4.09 -17.45
C HIS A 207 -5.39 5.01 -17.64
N PHE A 208 -4.56 5.08 -16.62
CA PHE A 208 -3.41 5.97 -16.53
C PHE A 208 -2.20 5.19 -16.06
N LEU A 209 -1.03 5.57 -16.55
CA LEU A 209 0.24 5.24 -15.93
C LEU A 209 0.65 6.42 -15.05
N VAL A 210 0.87 6.15 -13.78
CA VAL A 210 1.18 7.17 -12.79
C VAL A 210 2.40 6.78 -11.95
N PRO A 211 3.11 7.75 -11.35
CA PRO A 211 4.12 7.47 -10.34
C PRO A 211 3.52 6.69 -9.17
N ILE A 212 4.30 5.79 -8.55
CA ILE A 212 3.80 4.97 -7.45
C ILE A 212 3.39 5.80 -6.22
N ASP A 213 4.04 6.93 -5.96
CA ASP A 213 3.71 7.84 -4.85
C ASP A 213 2.30 8.43 -4.98
N THR A 214 1.79 8.60 -6.21
CA THR A 214 0.40 8.96 -6.48
C THR A 214 -0.58 7.94 -5.87
N CYS A 215 -0.26 6.66 -5.90
CA CYS A 215 -1.08 5.63 -5.26
C CYS A 215 -1.00 5.69 -3.71
N TYR A 216 0.16 6.06 -3.17
CA TYR A 216 0.30 6.32 -1.73
C TYR A 216 -0.51 7.54 -1.29
N GLU A 217 -0.53 8.60 -2.10
CA GLU A 217 -1.39 9.76 -1.85
C GLU A 217 -2.87 9.36 -1.83
N LEU A 218 -3.32 8.59 -2.84
CA LEU A 218 -4.71 8.09 -2.88
C LEU A 218 -5.05 7.30 -1.61
N ALA A 219 -4.20 6.36 -1.21
CA ALA A 219 -4.40 5.59 0.02
C ALA A 219 -4.43 6.47 1.28
N GLY A 220 -3.60 7.51 1.33
CA GLY A 220 -3.60 8.51 2.40
C GLY A 220 -4.89 9.31 2.46
N ARG A 221 -5.39 9.77 1.31
CA ARG A 221 -6.69 10.47 1.19
C ARG A 221 -7.83 9.59 1.68
N MET A 222 -7.84 8.31 1.33
CA MET A 222 -8.85 7.37 1.81
C MET A 222 -8.85 7.25 3.33
N ARG A 223 -7.70 7.09 3.96
CA ARG A 223 -7.60 7.03 5.42
C ARG A 223 -8.06 8.31 6.11
N LEU A 224 -7.80 9.44 5.50
CA LEU A 224 -8.15 10.73 6.07
C LEU A 224 -9.65 11.04 5.96
N TYR A 225 -10.25 10.76 4.80
CA TYR A 225 -11.59 11.23 4.47
C TYR A 225 -12.68 10.16 4.50
N TRP A 226 -12.32 8.87 4.46
CA TRP A 226 -13.32 7.81 4.46
C TRP A 226 -14.13 7.79 5.76
N ARG A 227 -15.46 7.82 5.63
CA ARG A 227 -16.39 7.75 6.74
C ARG A 227 -17.52 6.77 6.40
N GLY A 228 -17.87 5.94 7.37
CA GLY A 228 -18.95 4.97 7.19
C GLY A 228 -18.62 3.87 6.17
N PHE A 229 -19.66 3.19 5.69
CA PHE A 229 -19.52 2.03 4.81
C PHE A 229 -19.17 2.43 3.37
N ASP A 230 -19.76 3.51 2.86
CA ASP A 230 -19.67 3.96 1.46
C ASP A 230 -18.64 5.09 1.23
N GLY A 231 -17.84 5.41 2.25
CA GLY A 231 -16.82 6.46 2.19
C GLY A 231 -17.33 7.86 2.52
N GLY A 232 -18.60 8.15 2.31
CA GLY A 232 -19.20 9.46 2.53
C GLY A 232 -18.81 10.51 1.47
N GLU A 233 -19.43 11.70 1.58
CA GLU A 233 -19.27 12.77 0.59
C GLU A 233 -17.85 13.30 0.49
N GLN A 234 -17.16 13.47 1.62
CA GLN A 234 -15.78 13.99 1.64
C GLN A 234 -14.79 13.07 0.91
N ALA A 235 -14.93 11.74 1.07
CA ALA A 235 -14.09 10.79 0.34
C ALA A 235 -14.37 10.83 -1.16
N ARG A 236 -15.68 10.87 -1.55
CA ARG A 236 -16.07 10.98 -2.96
C ARG A 236 -15.52 12.24 -3.61
N GLN A 237 -15.65 13.38 -2.96
CA GLN A 237 -15.10 14.65 -3.43
C GLN A 237 -13.56 14.58 -3.53
N SER A 238 -12.89 14.07 -2.51
CA SER A 238 -11.42 13.93 -2.50
C SER A 238 -10.90 12.99 -3.60
N ILE A 239 -11.65 11.91 -3.93
CA ILE A 239 -11.33 11.04 -5.07
C ILE A 239 -11.52 11.79 -6.39
N ALA A 240 -12.61 12.52 -6.54
CA ALA A 240 -12.88 13.29 -7.76
C ALA A 240 -11.77 14.32 -8.02
N GLU A 241 -11.41 15.13 -7.03
CA GLU A 241 -10.32 16.11 -7.12
C GLU A 241 -8.98 15.43 -7.46
N PHE A 242 -8.71 14.27 -6.86
CA PHE A 242 -7.52 13.48 -7.15
C PHE A 242 -7.49 13.02 -8.61
N LEU A 243 -8.58 12.46 -9.12
CA LEU A 243 -8.69 12.02 -10.52
C LEU A 243 -8.60 13.19 -11.51
N ASP A 244 -9.20 14.33 -11.21
CA ASP A 244 -9.11 15.53 -12.05
C ASP A 244 -7.67 16.03 -12.13
N ARG A 245 -6.94 15.98 -11.03
CA ARG A 245 -5.51 16.30 -11.05
C ARG A 245 -4.71 15.29 -11.89
N VAL A 246 -4.95 13.98 -11.76
CA VAL A 246 -4.30 12.97 -12.59
C VAL A 246 -4.57 13.23 -14.08
N ARG A 247 -5.83 13.51 -14.45
CA ARG A 247 -6.21 13.86 -15.83
C ARG A 247 -5.47 15.11 -16.33
N SER A 248 -5.33 16.13 -15.50
CA SER A 248 -4.66 17.38 -15.86
C SER A 248 -3.16 17.23 -16.08
N LEU A 249 -2.52 16.27 -15.42
CA LEU A 249 -1.10 15.97 -15.52
C LEU A 249 -0.78 14.95 -16.62
N ALA A 250 -1.77 14.14 -17.00
CA ALA A 250 -1.57 13.06 -17.96
C ALA A 250 -1.32 13.60 -19.37
N ARG A 251 -0.25 13.08 -19.99
CA ARG A 251 0.07 13.30 -21.41
C ARG A 251 -0.36 12.08 -22.19
N GLU A 252 -0.61 12.28 -23.48
CA GLU A 252 -0.90 11.18 -24.39
C GLU A 252 0.33 10.27 -24.57
N TYR A 253 0.08 8.95 -24.49
CA TYR A 253 1.08 7.89 -24.65
C TYR A 253 1.39 7.59 -26.11
#